data_911dde184ee0cfc88549092df6a3327d
#
_entry.id   911dde184ee0cfc88549092df6a3327d
#
_cell.length_a   1.000
_cell.length_b   1.000
_cell.length_c   1.000
_cell.angle_alpha   90.00
_cell.angle_beta   90.00
_cell.angle_gamma   90.00
#
_symmetry.space_group_name_H-M   'P 1'
#
loop_
_entity.id
_entity.type
_entity.pdbx_description
1 polymer ?
#
loop_
_entity_poly.entity_id
_entity_poly.type
_entity_poly.pdbx_seq_one_letter_code
_entity_poly.pdbx_strand_id
1 'polypeptide(L)'
;MKSYTLRTYKPSEAAAVADLINAASTQTVGFPRAVVDGVGNLWAYRFVPSSSERIVAVDERDKVVGYAYFKTADDNIVAETGASIHPDHRNKGIASALIQWAMERANGAALSAPLGVRTVLQTNLYGTEQDAIKLFSEHGFSPVREWVHLVLDMDEPPAVPALPSHLTLREMDLDNDWDIVGPAMDEAFADHWGFIPPGSYEVAEQDESNASESNDDEDTPEDPSYSNSSGYCFLVLDGQTVAGGVLCNAKLVERNDTGRVGSLFVRPSYRRQGIARTLMLAAFDAFWKKGFRRIITDTDANSFTNSTSVYTGLGMRPYRTEFTYEKEIRPGREVRRL
;
A
#
# COMPACT_ATOMS: atom_id res chain seq x y z
N MET A 1 13.36 22.42 -27.60
CA MET A 1 13.49 22.82 -26.16
C MET A 1 12.52 21.97 -25.36
N LYS A 2 12.90 21.53 -24.13
CA LYS A 2 11.93 20.83 -23.27
C LYS A 2 10.87 21.84 -22.83
N SER A 3 9.60 21.49 -22.98
CA SER A 3 8.44 22.35 -22.60
C SER A 3 8.10 22.26 -21.10
N TYR A 4 9.02 21.78 -20.27
CA TYR A 4 8.85 21.59 -18.83
C TYR A 4 10.20 21.67 -18.09
N THR A 5 10.13 21.97 -16.78
CA THR A 5 11.24 21.93 -15.85
C THR A 5 10.92 21.00 -14.70
N LEU A 6 11.92 20.22 -14.22
CA LEU A 6 11.81 19.41 -13.01
C LEU A 6 12.32 20.20 -11.81
N ARG A 7 11.59 20.15 -10.70
CA ARG A 7 12.01 20.74 -9.42
C ARG A 7 11.37 20.01 -8.24
N THR A 8 11.95 20.22 -7.06
CA THR A 8 11.40 19.67 -5.80
C THR A 8 9.95 20.12 -5.61
N TYR A 9 9.12 19.19 -5.17
CA TYR A 9 7.73 19.44 -4.72
C TYR A 9 7.71 20.39 -3.52
N LYS A 10 6.68 21.23 -3.45
CA LYS A 10 6.42 22.10 -2.29
C LYS A 10 5.10 21.68 -1.63
N PRO A 11 4.99 21.62 -0.29
CA PRO A 11 3.75 21.27 0.40
C PRO A 11 2.53 22.11 -0.03
N SER A 12 2.76 23.40 -0.35
CA SER A 12 1.70 24.29 -0.86
C SER A 12 1.11 23.85 -2.22
N GLU A 13 1.69 22.88 -2.90
CA GLU A 13 1.24 22.34 -4.19
C GLU A 13 0.37 21.09 -4.06
N ALA A 14 0.07 20.65 -2.82
CA ALA A 14 -0.68 19.42 -2.56
C ALA A 14 -2.00 19.36 -3.35
N ALA A 15 -2.76 20.45 -3.38
CA ALA A 15 -4.01 20.52 -4.12
C ALA A 15 -3.80 20.36 -5.65
N ALA A 16 -2.80 21.05 -6.20
CA ALA A 16 -2.50 20.97 -7.63
C ALA A 16 -2.01 19.57 -8.03
N VAL A 17 -1.25 18.90 -7.16
CA VAL A 17 -0.80 17.52 -7.37
C VAL A 17 -1.96 16.54 -7.24
N ALA A 18 -2.87 16.72 -6.27
CA ALA A 18 -4.07 15.89 -6.15
C ALA A 18 -4.95 16.01 -7.40
N ASP A 19 -5.20 17.22 -7.89
CA ASP A 19 -5.96 17.47 -9.13
C ASP A 19 -5.31 16.79 -10.34
N LEU A 20 -3.98 16.87 -10.46
CA LEU A 20 -3.22 16.21 -11.52
C LEU A 20 -3.36 14.69 -11.45
N ILE A 21 -3.16 14.09 -10.27
CA ILE A 21 -3.29 12.64 -10.06
C ILE A 21 -4.72 12.19 -10.40
N ASN A 22 -5.72 12.94 -9.94
CA ASN A 22 -7.13 12.61 -10.19
C ASN A 22 -7.53 12.76 -11.68
N ALA A 23 -7.04 13.78 -12.36
CA ALA A 23 -7.25 13.94 -13.81
C ALA A 23 -6.62 12.77 -14.59
N ALA A 24 -5.40 12.35 -14.21
CA ALA A 24 -4.72 11.22 -14.84
C ALA A 24 -5.43 9.90 -14.54
N SER A 25 -5.74 9.62 -13.28
CA SER A 25 -6.30 8.34 -12.83
C SER A 25 -7.75 8.14 -13.29
N THR A 26 -8.58 9.17 -13.26
CA THR A 26 -9.96 9.07 -13.76
C THR A 26 -9.99 8.65 -15.23
N GLN A 27 -9.01 9.10 -16.01
CA GLN A 27 -8.93 8.75 -17.43
C GLN A 27 -8.41 7.32 -17.68
N THR A 28 -7.52 6.81 -16.82
CA THR A 28 -6.86 5.52 -17.03
C THR A 28 -7.51 4.37 -16.25
N VAL A 29 -7.99 4.65 -15.03
CA VAL A 29 -8.57 3.63 -14.14
C VAL A 29 -10.03 3.89 -13.75
N GLY A 30 -10.58 5.06 -14.12
CA GLY A 30 -12.01 5.38 -13.97
C GLY A 30 -12.41 6.01 -12.65
N PHE A 31 -11.44 6.38 -11.77
CA PHE A 31 -11.74 6.98 -10.45
C PHE A 31 -10.58 7.84 -9.93
N PRO A 32 -10.87 8.82 -9.03
CA PRO A 32 -9.84 9.62 -8.39
C PRO A 32 -8.99 8.78 -7.41
N ARG A 33 -7.70 9.11 -7.32
CA ARG A 33 -6.73 8.38 -6.49
C ARG A 33 -6.04 9.25 -5.44
N ALA A 34 -6.36 10.54 -5.37
CA ALA A 34 -5.72 11.45 -4.45
C ALA A 34 -6.73 12.38 -3.77
N VAL A 35 -6.42 12.78 -2.55
CA VAL A 35 -7.16 13.77 -1.76
C VAL A 35 -6.16 14.59 -0.96
N VAL A 36 -6.54 15.82 -0.62
CA VAL A 36 -5.82 16.65 0.36
C VAL A 36 -6.66 16.70 1.63
N ASP A 37 -6.06 16.39 2.76
CA ASP A 37 -6.75 16.43 4.05
C ASP A 37 -6.95 17.88 4.57
N GLY A 38 -7.62 18.01 5.72
CA GLY A 38 -7.93 19.30 6.35
C GLY A 38 -6.70 20.09 6.82
N VAL A 39 -5.52 19.47 6.89
CA VAL A 39 -4.24 20.11 7.26
C VAL A 39 -3.27 20.24 6.09
N GLY A 40 -3.72 19.89 4.88
CA GLY A 40 -2.98 20.12 3.64
C GLY A 40 -2.06 18.98 3.21
N ASN A 41 -2.13 17.81 3.84
CA ASN A 41 -1.36 16.66 3.39
C ASN A 41 -1.97 16.01 2.15
N LEU A 42 -1.10 15.66 1.21
CA LEU A 42 -1.48 14.91 0.01
C LEU A 42 -1.58 13.42 0.32
N TRP A 43 -2.76 12.86 0.15
CA TRP A 43 -3.05 11.44 0.24
C TRP A 43 -3.32 10.89 -1.16
N ALA A 44 -2.49 9.97 -1.61
CA ALA A 44 -2.75 9.21 -2.82
C ALA A 44 -3.25 7.80 -2.43
N TYR A 45 -3.74 7.04 -3.40
CA TYR A 45 -4.24 5.67 -3.22
C TYR A 45 -3.31 4.74 -2.41
N ARG A 46 -2.02 4.95 -2.49
CA ARG A 46 -1.02 4.39 -1.57
C ARG A 46 -0.47 5.53 -0.72
N PHE A 47 -0.30 5.24 0.56
CA PHE A 47 0.34 6.18 1.47
C PHE A 47 1.75 6.51 0.98
N VAL A 48 2.00 7.80 0.79
CA VAL A 48 3.31 8.34 0.48
C VAL A 48 3.75 9.15 1.70
N PRO A 49 4.61 8.59 2.59
CA PRO A 49 5.05 9.27 3.80
C PRO A 49 5.57 10.68 3.53
N SER A 50 5.46 11.57 4.50
CA SER A 50 6.00 12.93 4.40
C SER A 50 7.51 12.94 4.19
N SER A 51 8.22 11.94 4.73
CA SER A 51 9.65 11.68 4.52
C SER A 51 10.02 11.31 3.08
N SER A 52 9.03 10.93 2.24
CA SER A 52 9.31 10.55 0.85
C SER A 52 9.83 11.73 0.04
N GLU A 53 10.81 11.47 -0.79
CA GLU A 53 11.27 12.46 -1.77
C GLU A 53 10.21 12.64 -2.86
N ARG A 54 9.95 13.88 -3.23
CA ARG A 54 8.91 14.23 -4.22
C ARG A 54 9.42 15.25 -5.21
N ILE A 55 9.05 15.07 -6.47
CA ILE A 55 9.42 15.96 -7.57
C ILE A 55 8.20 16.31 -8.41
N VAL A 56 8.18 17.52 -8.95
CA VAL A 56 7.17 17.97 -9.91
C VAL A 56 7.81 18.37 -11.24
N ALA A 57 7.09 18.14 -12.32
CA ALA A 57 7.34 18.77 -13.59
C ALA A 57 6.39 19.97 -13.72
N VAL A 58 6.94 21.13 -14.06
CA VAL A 58 6.16 22.35 -14.29
C VAL A 58 6.32 22.85 -15.72
N ASP A 59 5.27 23.42 -16.27
CA ASP A 59 5.29 24.05 -17.59
C ASP A 59 5.93 25.47 -17.54
N GLU A 60 5.94 26.16 -18.67
CA GLU A 60 6.50 27.54 -18.81
C GLU A 60 5.77 28.59 -17.95
N ARG A 61 4.58 28.27 -17.43
CA ARG A 61 3.77 29.13 -16.55
C ARG A 61 3.85 28.70 -15.09
N ASP A 62 4.83 27.83 -14.73
CA ASP A 62 5.02 27.22 -13.39
C ASP A 62 3.79 26.38 -12.93
N LYS A 63 2.93 25.90 -13.87
CA LYS A 63 1.84 25.00 -13.55
C LYS A 63 2.36 23.57 -13.42
N VAL A 64 1.95 22.85 -12.35
CA VAL A 64 2.30 21.43 -12.16
C VAL A 64 1.62 20.59 -13.24
N VAL A 65 2.42 19.87 -14.03
CA VAL A 65 1.98 19.03 -15.15
C VAL A 65 2.46 17.57 -15.03
N GLY A 66 3.33 17.28 -14.04
CA GLY A 66 3.79 15.95 -13.70
C GLY A 66 4.20 15.90 -12.24
N TYR A 67 4.11 14.71 -11.64
CA TYR A 67 4.48 14.44 -10.26
C TYR A 67 5.06 13.04 -10.16
N ALA A 68 6.09 12.87 -9.33
CA ALA A 68 6.57 11.56 -8.89
C ALA A 68 7.04 11.61 -7.43
N TYR A 69 7.05 10.44 -6.81
CA TYR A 69 7.64 10.23 -5.50
C TYR A 69 8.67 9.10 -5.54
N PHE A 70 9.55 9.10 -4.56
CA PHE A 70 10.47 8.02 -4.24
C PHE A 70 10.44 7.77 -2.74
N LYS A 71 10.30 6.53 -2.33
CA LYS A 71 10.41 6.11 -0.94
C LYS A 71 11.18 4.80 -0.85
N THR A 72 11.82 4.55 0.29
CA THR A 72 12.49 3.30 0.60
C THR A 72 12.31 2.99 2.08
N ALA A 73 12.44 1.72 2.47
CA ALA A 73 12.58 1.33 3.87
C ALA A 73 14.00 1.64 4.37
N ASP A 74 14.22 1.58 5.66
CA ASP A 74 15.51 1.93 6.31
C ASP A 74 16.66 1.06 5.81
N ASP A 75 16.38 -0.18 5.40
CA ASP A 75 17.38 -1.10 4.84
C ASP A 75 17.74 -0.84 3.37
N ASN A 76 17.00 0.03 2.68
CA ASN A 76 17.20 0.38 1.27
C ASN A 76 17.20 -0.81 0.29
N ILE A 77 16.61 -1.95 0.66
CA ILE A 77 16.54 -3.16 -0.17
C ILE A 77 15.45 -3.02 -1.23
N VAL A 78 14.30 -2.49 -0.83
CA VAL A 78 13.15 -2.25 -1.71
C VAL A 78 12.82 -0.77 -1.70
N ALA A 79 12.96 -0.13 -2.84
CA ALA A 79 12.48 1.23 -3.07
C ALA A 79 11.18 1.20 -3.88
N GLU A 80 10.33 2.20 -3.69
CA GLU A 80 9.08 2.36 -4.42
C GLU A 80 9.00 3.73 -5.09
N THR A 81 8.36 3.77 -6.26
CA THR A 81 8.05 4.99 -6.98
C THR A 81 6.68 4.94 -7.61
N GLY A 82 6.11 6.10 -7.84
CA GLY A 82 4.93 6.29 -8.68
C GLY A 82 5.02 7.64 -9.40
N ALA A 83 4.45 7.70 -10.58
CA ALA A 83 4.42 8.93 -11.38
C ALA A 83 3.03 9.17 -11.97
N SER A 84 2.65 10.44 -12.05
CA SER A 84 1.42 10.88 -12.72
C SER A 84 1.71 12.07 -13.62
N ILE A 85 1.09 12.07 -14.81
CA ILE A 85 1.23 13.14 -15.81
C ILE A 85 -0.14 13.66 -16.17
N HIS A 86 -0.31 14.98 -16.17
CA HIS A 86 -1.55 15.59 -16.62
C HIS A 86 -1.87 15.15 -18.07
N PRO A 87 -3.11 14.72 -18.37
CA PRO A 87 -3.46 14.17 -19.68
C PRO A 87 -3.01 15.03 -20.87
N ASP A 88 -3.17 16.35 -20.82
CA ASP A 88 -2.79 17.29 -21.88
C ASP A 88 -1.28 17.45 -22.08
N HIS A 89 -0.48 16.87 -21.17
CA HIS A 89 0.99 16.95 -21.20
C HIS A 89 1.67 15.60 -21.46
N ARG A 90 0.90 14.58 -21.86
CA ARG A 90 1.46 13.28 -22.28
C ARG A 90 2.30 13.42 -23.55
N ASN A 91 3.14 12.42 -23.79
CA ASN A 91 4.02 12.32 -24.98
C ASN A 91 5.04 13.47 -25.14
N LYS A 92 5.34 14.21 -24.05
CA LYS A 92 6.34 15.29 -24.02
C LYS A 92 7.64 14.90 -23.32
N GLY A 93 7.85 13.60 -23.04
CA GLY A 93 9.03 13.07 -22.35
C GLY A 93 9.04 13.28 -20.83
N ILE A 94 7.98 13.85 -20.23
CA ILE A 94 7.89 14.12 -18.78
C ILE A 94 7.97 12.82 -17.99
N ALA A 95 7.17 11.80 -18.36
CA ALA A 95 7.12 10.53 -17.65
C ALA A 95 8.50 9.83 -17.63
N SER A 96 9.19 9.76 -18.78
CA SER A 96 10.55 9.19 -18.82
C SER A 96 11.52 9.96 -17.92
N ALA A 97 11.42 11.29 -17.86
CA ALA A 97 12.29 12.08 -16.99
C ALA A 97 12.00 11.84 -15.50
N LEU A 98 10.73 11.65 -15.11
CA LEU A 98 10.35 11.31 -13.74
C LEU A 98 10.79 9.89 -13.35
N ILE A 99 10.66 8.91 -14.24
CA ILE A 99 11.16 7.54 -14.03
C ILE A 99 12.68 7.55 -13.89
N GLN A 100 13.38 8.31 -14.74
CA GLN A 100 14.84 8.43 -14.67
C GLN A 100 15.28 9.04 -13.33
N TRP A 101 14.59 10.08 -12.86
CA TRP A 101 14.85 10.65 -11.54
C TRP A 101 14.68 9.62 -10.41
N ALA A 102 13.60 8.82 -10.43
CA ALA A 102 13.38 7.77 -9.43
C ALA A 102 14.48 6.69 -9.48
N MET A 103 14.94 6.30 -10.67
CA MET A 103 16.05 5.38 -10.84
C MET A 103 17.38 5.93 -10.29
N GLU A 104 17.63 7.23 -10.46
CA GLU A 104 18.81 7.91 -9.87
C GLU A 104 18.75 7.89 -8.35
N ARG A 105 17.57 8.13 -7.74
CA ARG A 105 17.36 8.01 -6.30
C ARG A 105 17.60 6.57 -5.81
N ALA A 106 17.04 5.58 -6.51
CA ALA A 106 17.21 4.17 -6.16
C ALA A 106 18.69 3.73 -6.24
N ASN A 107 19.44 4.20 -7.23
CA ASN A 107 20.88 3.93 -7.32
C ASN A 107 21.64 4.56 -6.14
N GLY A 108 21.25 5.78 -5.71
CA GLY A 108 21.80 6.42 -4.51
C GLY A 108 21.52 5.62 -3.24
N ALA A 109 20.25 5.25 -3.01
CA ALA A 109 19.82 4.46 -1.85
C ALA A 109 20.50 3.08 -1.78
N ALA A 110 20.71 2.44 -2.93
CA ALA A 110 21.40 1.15 -3.02
C ALA A 110 22.83 1.16 -2.49
N LEU A 111 23.49 2.32 -2.42
CA LEU A 111 24.83 2.45 -1.83
C LEU A 111 24.82 2.22 -0.32
N SER A 112 23.72 2.55 0.34
CA SER A 112 23.54 2.37 1.79
C SER A 112 22.87 1.02 2.14
N ALA A 113 22.38 0.26 1.16
CA ALA A 113 21.81 -1.04 1.39
C ALA A 113 22.86 -2.10 1.77
N PRO A 114 22.51 -3.15 2.53
CA PRO A 114 23.43 -4.20 2.98
C PRO A 114 24.24 -4.79 1.83
N LEU A 115 25.54 -5.03 2.07
CA LEU A 115 26.45 -5.53 1.04
C LEU A 115 26.03 -6.90 0.49
N GLY A 116 26.15 -7.06 -0.82
CA GLY A 116 25.83 -8.32 -1.50
C GLY A 116 24.34 -8.67 -1.56
N VAL A 117 23.46 -7.81 -1.03
CA VAL A 117 22.01 -7.98 -1.14
C VAL A 117 21.50 -7.32 -2.42
N ARG A 118 20.58 -8.00 -3.10
CA ARG A 118 19.89 -7.49 -4.28
C ARG A 118 18.98 -6.33 -3.89
N THR A 119 19.09 -5.19 -4.59
CA THR A 119 18.20 -4.04 -4.37
C THR A 119 17.35 -3.77 -5.59
N VAL A 120 16.13 -3.31 -5.38
CA VAL A 120 15.13 -3.15 -6.43
C VAL A 120 14.36 -1.84 -6.30
N LEU A 121 13.88 -1.33 -7.44
CA LEU A 121 12.89 -0.27 -7.52
C LEU A 121 11.57 -0.84 -8.02
N GLN A 122 10.50 -0.65 -7.27
CA GLN A 122 9.17 -1.14 -7.58
C GLN A 122 8.20 -0.01 -7.94
N THR A 123 7.21 -0.33 -8.76
CA THR A 123 6.02 0.47 -9.02
C THR A 123 4.82 -0.43 -9.18
N ASN A 124 3.63 0.08 -8.91
CA ASN A 124 2.39 -0.66 -9.05
C ASN A 124 1.50 -0.01 -10.10
N LEU A 125 1.04 -0.82 -11.05
CA LEU A 125 0.26 -0.40 -12.20
C LEU A 125 -0.98 -1.27 -12.34
N TYR A 126 -2.14 -0.64 -12.56
CA TYR A 126 -3.33 -1.40 -12.94
C TYR A 126 -3.20 -1.96 -14.35
N GLY A 127 -3.80 -3.12 -14.59
CA GLY A 127 -3.81 -3.74 -15.92
C GLY A 127 -4.39 -2.86 -17.04
N THR A 128 -5.14 -1.82 -16.70
CA THR A 128 -5.68 -0.84 -17.64
C THR A 128 -4.70 0.28 -18.02
N GLU A 129 -3.60 0.46 -17.29
CA GLU A 129 -2.61 1.53 -17.50
C GLU A 129 -1.57 1.16 -18.58
N GLN A 130 -2.02 0.78 -19.76
CA GLN A 130 -1.19 0.20 -20.84
C GLN A 130 -0.02 1.09 -21.26
N ASP A 131 -0.23 2.41 -21.35
CA ASP A 131 0.84 3.36 -21.71
C ASP A 131 1.94 3.41 -20.63
N ALA A 132 1.54 3.37 -19.35
CA ALA A 132 2.48 3.33 -18.24
C ALA A 132 3.24 2.00 -18.21
N ILE A 133 2.52 0.87 -18.38
CA ILE A 133 3.11 -0.47 -18.47
C ILE A 133 4.20 -0.52 -19.55
N LYS A 134 3.88 -0.04 -20.75
CA LYS A 134 4.83 0.02 -21.86
C LYS A 134 6.05 0.88 -21.50
N LEU A 135 5.83 2.07 -20.95
CA LEU A 135 6.90 3.00 -20.61
C LEU A 135 7.83 2.44 -19.52
N PHE A 136 7.29 1.86 -18.43
CA PHE A 136 8.10 1.23 -17.40
C PHE A 136 8.88 0.04 -17.96
N SER A 137 8.26 -0.77 -18.84
CA SER A 137 8.96 -1.87 -19.51
C SER A 137 10.12 -1.39 -20.40
N GLU A 138 9.96 -0.28 -21.12
CA GLU A 138 11.04 0.35 -21.90
C GLU A 138 12.20 0.85 -21.01
N HIS A 139 11.92 1.16 -19.72
CA HIS A 139 12.95 1.49 -18.72
C HIS A 139 13.50 0.26 -17.98
N GLY A 140 13.15 -0.95 -18.41
CA GLY A 140 13.69 -2.21 -17.88
C GLY A 140 12.97 -2.75 -16.65
N PHE A 141 11.75 -2.30 -16.37
CA PHE A 141 10.89 -2.91 -15.37
C PHE A 141 10.16 -4.12 -15.95
N SER A 142 9.96 -5.15 -15.15
CA SER A 142 9.18 -6.34 -15.48
C SER A 142 8.17 -6.67 -14.41
N PRO A 143 7.01 -7.28 -14.75
CA PRO A 143 6.02 -7.66 -13.76
C PRO A 143 6.55 -8.82 -12.90
N VAL A 144 6.42 -8.69 -11.58
CA VAL A 144 6.90 -9.68 -10.61
C VAL A 144 5.79 -10.22 -9.69
N ARG A 145 4.69 -9.50 -9.55
CA ARG A 145 3.55 -9.93 -8.74
C ARG A 145 2.24 -9.42 -9.31
N GLU A 146 1.19 -10.21 -9.16
CA GLU A 146 -0.18 -9.88 -9.54
C GLU A 146 -1.07 -9.78 -8.30
N TRP A 147 -1.86 -8.70 -8.22
CA TRP A 147 -2.83 -8.43 -7.17
C TRP A 147 -4.23 -8.42 -7.75
N VAL A 148 -5.13 -9.17 -7.13
CA VAL A 148 -6.54 -9.21 -7.52
C VAL A 148 -7.32 -8.32 -6.57
N HIS A 149 -8.00 -7.33 -7.12
CA HIS A 149 -8.96 -6.53 -6.39
C HIS A 149 -10.34 -7.18 -6.48
N LEU A 150 -10.96 -7.38 -5.32
CA LEU A 150 -12.26 -8.03 -5.20
C LEU A 150 -13.29 -7.05 -4.63
N VAL A 151 -14.53 -7.25 -5.04
CA VAL A 151 -15.68 -6.45 -4.60
C VAL A 151 -16.84 -7.34 -4.19
N LEU A 152 -17.55 -6.90 -3.16
CA LEU A 152 -18.86 -7.43 -2.74
C LEU A 152 -19.86 -6.29 -2.74
N ASP A 153 -20.98 -6.46 -3.43
CA ASP A 153 -22.17 -5.63 -3.28
C ASP A 153 -23.14 -6.42 -2.39
N MET A 154 -23.53 -5.84 -1.24
CA MET A 154 -24.37 -6.51 -0.23
C MET A 154 -25.83 -6.12 -0.40
N ASP A 155 -26.70 -7.10 -0.56
CA ASP A 155 -28.16 -6.91 -0.65
C ASP A 155 -28.87 -7.21 0.68
N GLU A 156 -28.21 -7.95 1.58
CA GLU A 156 -28.72 -8.33 2.90
C GLU A 156 -27.60 -8.28 3.97
N PRO A 157 -27.95 -8.15 5.27
CA PRO A 157 -26.95 -8.16 6.33
C PRO A 157 -26.27 -9.54 6.41
N PRO A 158 -24.92 -9.57 6.53
CA PRO A 158 -24.21 -10.84 6.63
C PRO A 158 -24.46 -11.51 7.99
N ALA A 159 -24.55 -12.83 8.00
CA ALA A 159 -24.64 -13.62 9.23
C ALA A 159 -23.21 -13.96 9.72
N VAL A 160 -22.85 -13.48 10.91
CA VAL A 160 -21.56 -13.75 11.54
C VAL A 160 -21.62 -15.13 12.23
N PRO A 161 -20.81 -16.12 11.83
CA PRO A 161 -20.83 -17.45 12.46
C PRO A 161 -20.19 -17.40 13.86
N ALA A 162 -20.63 -18.32 14.73
CA ALA A 162 -19.99 -18.51 16.02
C ALA A 162 -18.59 -19.11 15.85
N LEU A 163 -17.67 -18.64 16.70
CA LEU A 163 -16.33 -19.22 16.84
C LEU A 163 -16.34 -20.44 17.78
N PRO A 164 -15.31 -21.29 17.73
CA PRO A 164 -15.01 -22.25 18.81
C PRO A 164 -15.03 -21.57 20.18
N SER A 165 -15.51 -22.27 21.22
CA SER A 165 -15.79 -21.69 22.55
C SER A 165 -14.57 -21.11 23.30
N HIS A 166 -13.35 -21.48 22.91
CA HIS A 166 -12.11 -20.91 23.46
C HIS A 166 -11.69 -19.60 22.78
N LEU A 167 -12.29 -19.25 21.64
CA LEU A 167 -12.00 -18.03 20.88
C LEU A 167 -13.05 -16.96 21.14
N THR A 168 -12.60 -15.72 21.24
CA THR A 168 -13.46 -14.55 21.45
C THR A 168 -13.24 -13.54 20.33
N LEU A 169 -14.35 -13.09 19.73
CA LEU A 169 -14.35 -11.97 18.77
C LEU A 169 -14.63 -10.68 19.53
N ARG A 170 -13.81 -9.64 19.32
CA ARG A 170 -14.08 -8.28 19.81
C ARG A 170 -13.68 -7.22 18.80
N GLU A 171 -14.22 -6.03 18.96
CA GLU A 171 -13.72 -4.84 18.27
C GLU A 171 -12.26 -4.55 18.72
N MET A 172 -11.44 -4.09 17.78
CA MET A 172 -10.08 -3.65 18.04
C MET A 172 -10.09 -2.22 18.59
N ASP A 173 -9.40 -1.99 19.67
CA ASP A 173 -9.08 -0.66 20.18
C ASP A 173 -7.84 -0.14 19.40
N LEU A 174 -8.09 0.79 18.49
CA LEU A 174 -7.05 1.33 17.61
C LEU A 174 -5.97 2.14 18.36
N ASP A 175 -6.30 2.64 19.55
CA ASP A 175 -5.37 3.44 20.36
C ASP A 175 -4.45 2.55 21.23
N ASN A 176 -4.93 1.34 21.61
CA ASN A 176 -4.26 0.54 22.65
C ASN A 176 -3.86 -0.88 22.23
N ASP A 177 -4.35 -1.40 21.10
CA ASP A 177 -4.11 -2.81 20.74
C ASP A 177 -2.86 -3.03 19.85
N TRP A 178 -2.22 -1.98 19.35
CA TRP A 178 -1.12 -2.15 18.39
C TRP A 178 0.05 -2.95 18.93
N ASP A 179 0.35 -2.86 20.23
CA ASP A 179 1.43 -3.61 20.86
C ASP A 179 1.25 -5.13 20.77
N ILE A 180 -0.01 -5.62 20.76
CA ILE A 180 -0.34 -7.04 20.63
C ILE A 180 -0.66 -7.45 19.19
N VAL A 181 -1.12 -6.52 18.37
CA VAL A 181 -1.51 -6.75 16.97
C VAL A 181 -0.29 -6.76 16.05
N GLY A 182 0.66 -5.84 16.21
CA GLY A 182 1.87 -5.76 15.39
C GLY A 182 2.62 -7.08 15.31
N PRO A 183 3.08 -7.65 16.44
CA PRO A 183 3.77 -8.96 16.43
C PRO A 183 2.95 -10.12 15.85
N ALA A 184 1.62 -10.10 16.02
CA ALA A 184 0.73 -11.12 15.46
C ALA A 184 0.59 -10.99 13.93
N MET A 185 0.59 -9.76 13.42
CA MET A 185 0.62 -9.47 11.98
C MET A 185 1.95 -9.91 11.37
N ASP A 186 3.07 -9.59 11.98
CA ASP A 186 4.41 -9.97 11.51
C ASP A 186 4.53 -11.49 11.38
N GLU A 187 4.07 -12.25 12.40
CA GLU A 187 4.04 -13.71 12.33
C GLU A 187 3.11 -14.21 11.22
N ALA A 188 1.92 -13.61 11.08
CA ALA A 188 0.94 -14.04 10.10
C ALA A 188 1.38 -13.75 8.66
N PHE A 189 2.13 -12.69 8.44
CA PHE A 189 2.63 -12.28 7.13
C PHE A 189 4.05 -12.76 6.80
N ALA A 190 4.70 -13.45 7.74
CA ALA A 190 6.05 -13.97 7.54
C ALA A 190 6.21 -14.95 6.36
N ASP A 191 5.12 -15.53 5.86
CA ASP A 191 5.10 -16.41 4.68
C ASP A 191 4.66 -15.69 3.38
N HIS A 192 4.45 -14.36 3.44
CA HIS A 192 3.98 -13.58 2.29
C HIS A 192 5.13 -13.16 1.35
N TRP A 193 4.75 -12.89 0.11
CA TRP A 193 5.67 -12.33 -0.89
C TRP A 193 6.23 -10.98 -0.43
N GLY A 194 7.53 -10.79 -0.64
CA GLY A 194 8.23 -9.57 -0.26
C GLY A 194 8.71 -9.53 1.19
N PHE A 195 8.24 -10.43 2.05
CA PHE A 195 8.71 -10.48 3.44
C PHE A 195 10.22 -10.74 3.52
N ILE A 196 10.92 -9.96 4.32
CA ILE A 196 12.35 -10.12 4.60
C ILE A 196 12.49 -10.71 6.00
N PRO A 197 12.93 -11.99 6.13
CA PRO A 197 13.09 -12.61 7.45
C PRO A 197 14.16 -11.89 8.28
N PRO A 198 13.95 -11.65 9.59
CA PRO A 198 14.98 -11.13 10.48
C PRO A 198 16.28 -11.93 10.37
N GLY A 199 17.43 -11.25 10.33
CA GLY A 199 18.74 -11.91 10.21
C GLY A 199 19.08 -12.41 8.80
N SER A 200 18.28 -12.06 7.78
CA SER A 200 18.53 -12.43 6.37
C SER A 200 19.79 -11.78 5.80
N TYR A 201 20.27 -10.71 6.39
CA TYR A 201 21.50 -9.99 6.01
C TYR A 201 22.18 -9.41 7.24
N GLU A 202 23.49 -9.16 7.14
CA GLU A 202 24.24 -8.46 8.18
C GLU A 202 24.00 -6.96 8.03
N VAL A 203 23.54 -6.32 9.10
CA VAL A 203 23.54 -4.86 9.22
C VAL A 203 24.99 -4.47 9.53
N ALA A 204 25.63 -3.68 8.68
CA ALA A 204 26.92 -3.08 9.04
C ALA A 204 26.72 -2.32 10.37
N GLU A 205 27.55 -2.59 11.37
CA GLU A 205 27.55 -1.83 12.61
C GLU A 205 27.73 -0.35 12.23
N GLN A 206 26.64 0.41 12.31
CA GLN A 206 26.73 1.86 12.19
C GLN A 206 27.42 2.32 13.49
N ASP A 207 28.49 3.10 13.34
CA ASP A 207 29.13 3.76 14.47
C ASP A 207 28.03 4.49 15.26
N GLU A 208 27.78 4.04 16.49
CA GLU A 208 26.77 4.60 17.40
C GLU A 208 27.02 6.09 17.70
N SER A 209 28.17 6.65 17.25
CA SER A 209 28.52 8.05 17.37
C SER A 209 27.70 9.00 16.47
N ASN A 210 26.92 8.49 15.50
CA ASN A 210 26.05 9.26 14.61
C ASN A 210 24.58 8.76 14.67
N ALA A 211 24.19 8.02 15.69
CA ALA A 211 22.80 7.92 16.04
C ALA A 211 22.33 9.33 16.44
N SER A 212 21.93 10.13 15.47
CA SER A 212 20.97 11.18 15.75
C SER A 212 19.84 10.43 16.44
N GLU A 213 19.57 10.80 17.71
CA GLU A 213 18.34 10.45 18.37
C GLU A 213 17.22 10.70 17.35
N SER A 214 16.83 9.65 16.63
CA SER A 214 15.55 9.64 15.98
C SER A 214 14.59 9.72 17.15
N ASN A 215 14.05 10.88 17.37
CA ASN A 215 12.88 11.07 18.21
C ASN A 215 11.73 10.33 17.50
N ASP A 216 11.78 9.01 17.55
CA ASP A 216 10.76 8.11 17.00
C ASP A 216 9.45 8.15 17.80
N ASP A 217 9.35 9.05 18.79
CA ASP A 217 8.20 9.10 19.70
C ASP A 217 7.23 10.26 19.45
N GLU A 218 7.42 11.15 18.44
CA GLU A 218 6.47 12.27 18.33
C GLU A 218 5.82 12.50 16.97
N ASP A 219 6.15 11.84 15.85
CA ASP A 219 5.47 12.08 14.58
C ASP A 219 5.57 10.91 13.58
N THR A 220 5.27 9.67 13.96
CA THR A 220 4.62 8.80 12.99
C THR A 220 3.21 9.34 12.84
N PRO A 221 2.85 10.03 11.72
CA PRO A 221 1.45 10.30 11.45
C PRO A 221 0.81 8.93 11.43
N GLU A 222 -0.07 8.64 12.41
CA GLU A 222 -0.95 7.49 12.34
C GLU A 222 -1.39 7.38 10.88
N ASP A 223 -1.18 6.23 10.25
CA ASP A 223 -1.63 6.06 8.87
C ASP A 223 -3.10 6.49 8.85
N PRO A 224 -3.44 7.66 8.31
CA PRO A 224 -4.79 8.20 8.43
C PRO A 224 -5.79 7.36 7.66
N SER A 225 -5.32 6.34 6.94
CA SER A 225 -6.21 5.32 6.39
C SER A 225 -6.96 4.61 7.51
N TYR A 226 -6.42 4.52 8.73
CA TYR A 226 -7.09 3.89 9.88
C TYR A 226 -7.73 4.89 10.86
N SER A 227 -7.44 6.18 10.81
CA SER A 227 -7.96 7.19 11.76
C SER A 227 -9.50 7.33 11.82
N ASN A 228 -10.24 6.77 10.85
CA ASN A 228 -11.69 6.73 10.80
C ASN A 228 -12.23 5.29 10.76
N SER A 229 -11.48 4.33 11.28
CA SER A 229 -11.78 2.89 11.17
C SER A 229 -12.34 2.28 12.45
N SER A 230 -12.53 3.08 13.50
CA SER A 230 -13.20 2.66 14.74
C SER A 230 -14.57 2.04 14.45
N GLY A 231 -14.80 0.85 15.01
CA GLY A 231 -16.02 0.08 14.80
C GLY A 231 -16.06 -0.80 13.55
N TYR A 232 -14.95 -0.88 12.78
CA TYR A 232 -14.85 -1.76 11.61
C TYR A 232 -13.70 -2.76 11.69
N CYS A 233 -12.78 -2.58 12.64
CA CYS A 233 -11.64 -3.47 12.87
C CYS A 233 -11.94 -4.44 14.01
N PHE A 234 -11.61 -5.72 13.82
CA PHE A 234 -11.92 -6.77 14.79
C PHE A 234 -10.73 -7.69 15.01
N LEU A 235 -10.64 -8.21 16.24
CA LEU A 235 -9.67 -9.22 16.65
C LEU A 235 -10.38 -10.50 17.08
N VAL A 236 -9.75 -11.64 16.82
CA VAL A 236 -10.07 -12.92 17.46
C VAL A 236 -8.96 -13.26 18.43
N LEU A 237 -9.32 -13.53 19.66
CA LEU A 237 -8.41 -13.81 20.77
C LEU A 237 -8.61 -15.23 21.29
N ASP A 238 -7.50 -15.88 21.69
CA ASP A 238 -7.47 -17.07 22.54
C ASP A 238 -6.90 -16.65 23.90
N GLY A 239 -7.79 -16.44 24.87
CA GLY A 239 -7.43 -15.74 26.11
C GLY A 239 -6.94 -14.30 25.83
N GLN A 240 -5.65 -14.05 26.06
CA GLN A 240 -5.00 -12.76 25.76
C GLN A 240 -4.20 -12.79 24.44
N THR A 241 -4.13 -13.93 23.78
CA THR A 241 -3.32 -14.10 22.56
C THR A 241 -4.14 -13.71 21.33
N VAL A 242 -3.63 -12.83 20.50
CA VAL A 242 -4.24 -12.50 19.20
C VAL A 242 -4.08 -13.71 18.26
N ALA A 243 -5.19 -14.33 17.88
CA ALA A 243 -5.24 -15.43 16.92
C ALA A 243 -5.34 -14.92 15.46
N GLY A 244 -5.97 -13.77 15.27
CA GLY A 244 -6.10 -13.10 13.97
C GLY A 244 -6.86 -11.80 14.09
N GLY A 245 -6.88 -11.02 13.01
CA GLY A 245 -7.56 -9.74 12.97
C GLY A 245 -7.93 -9.30 11.55
N VAL A 246 -8.84 -8.35 11.49
CA VAL A 246 -9.24 -7.64 10.28
C VAL A 246 -9.17 -6.15 10.50
N LEU A 247 -8.42 -5.46 9.63
CA LEU A 247 -8.24 -4.01 9.66
C LEU A 247 -8.96 -3.40 8.44
N CYS A 248 -9.78 -2.39 8.68
CA CYS A 248 -10.68 -1.83 7.68
C CYS A 248 -10.57 -0.31 7.60
N ASN A 249 -10.96 0.24 6.48
CA ASN A 249 -11.04 1.67 6.21
C ASN A 249 -12.44 2.04 5.73
N ALA A 250 -13.06 3.05 6.35
CA ALA A 250 -14.41 3.49 6.02
C ALA A 250 -14.47 4.66 5.03
N LYS A 251 -13.36 5.38 4.85
CA LYS A 251 -13.29 6.51 3.91
C LYS A 251 -12.29 6.21 2.80
N LEU A 252 -12.81 6.06 1.59
CA LEU A 252 -11.98 5.87 0.41
C LEU A 252 -12.02 7.13 -0.45
N VAL A 253 -10.90 7.42 -1.09
CA VAL A 253 -10.82 8.51 -2.09
C VAL A 253 -11.77 8.25 -3.27
N GLU A 254 -11.93 6.97 -3.64
CA GLU A 254 -12.73 6.56 -4.79
C GLU A 254 -14.24 6.81 -4.62
N ARG A 255 -14.78 6.48 -3.43
CA ARG A 255 -16.22 6.48 -3.14
C ARG A 255 -16.48 6.51 -1.64
N ASN A 256 -17.39 7.39 -1.22
CA ASN A 256 -17.79 7.54 0.18
C ASN A 256 -18.72 6.42 0.71
N ASP A 257 -19.29 5.60 -0.20
CA ASP A 257 -20.26 4.54 0.11
C ASP A 257 -19.63 3.13 0.13
N THR A 258 -18.32 3.05 0.03
CA THR A 258 -17.58 1.80 -0.06
C THR A 258 -16.66 1.63 1.13
N GLY A 259 -16.78 0.50 1.83
CA GLY A 259 -15.83 0.06 2.85
C GLY A 259 -14.67 -0.71 2.21
N ARG A 260 -13.49 -0.64 2.84
CA ARG A 260 -12.33 -1.44 2.41
C ARG A 260 -11.84 -2.31 3.57
N VAL A 261 -11.62 -3.58 3.27
CA VAL A 261 -10.78 -4.44 4.11
C VAL A 261 -9.33 -4.24 3.65
N GLY A 262 -8.52 -3.62 4.50
CA GLY A 262 -7.11 -3.31 4.21
C GLY A 262 -6.19 -4.47 4.52
N SER A 263 -6.41 -5.13 5.69
CA SER A 263 -5.63 -6.30 6.10
C SER A 263 -6.52 -7.34 6.75
N LEU A 264 -6.28 -8.60 6.41
CA LEU A 264 -6.87 -9.77 7.06
C LEU A 264 -5.74 -10.72 7.39
N PHE A 265 -5.56 -11.05 8.66
CA PHE A 265 -4.49 -11.94 9.10
C PHE A 265 -4.98 -12.99 10.07
N VAL A 266 -4.39 -14.17 10.00
CA VAL A 266 -4.58 -15.27 10.97
C VAL A 266 -3.22 -15.92 11.18
N ARG A 267 -2.76 -15.97 12.44
CA ARG A 267 -1.50 -16.60 12.78
C ARG A 267 -1.47 -18.06 12.34
N PRO A 268 -0.34 -18.61 11.89
CA PRO A 268 -0.25 -19.95 11.32
C PRO A 268 -0.88 -21.03 12.20
N SER A 269 -0.64 -20.99 13.51
CA SER A 269 -1.17 -21.95 14.50
C SER A 269 -2.71 -21.94 14.64
N TYR A 270 -3.37 -20.87 14.22
CA TYR A 270 -4.82 -20.70 14.32
C TYR A 270 -5.54 -20.80 12.96
N ARG A 271 -4.82 -21.08 11.87
CA ARG A 271 -5.41 -21.22 10.52
C ARG A 271 -6.36 -22.44 10.45
N ARG A 272 -7.28 -22.42 9.47
CA ARG A 272 -8.25 -23.50 9.16
C ARG A 272 -9.32 -23.73 10.23
N GLN A 273 -9.54 -22.78 11.13
CA GLN A 273 -10.57 -22.82 12.18
C GLN A 273 -11.74 -21.88 11.93
N GLY A 274 -11.88 -21.34 10.71
CA GLY A 274 -12.99 -20.43 10.33
C GLY A 274 -12.75 -18.96 10.74
N ILE A 275 -11.63 -18.63 11.43
CA ILE A 275 -11.36 -17.30 11.97
C ILE A 275 -11.42 -16.22 10.88
N ALA A 276 -10.72 -16.40 9.75
CA ALA A 276 -10.74 -15.44 8.66
C ALA A 276 -12.15 -15.15 8.14
N ARG A 277 -13.00 -16.20 8.02
CA ARG A 277 -14.40 -16.05 7.60
C ARG A 277 -15.20 -15.23 8.61
N THR A 278 -15.05 -15.52 9.90
CA THR A 278 -15.76 -14.80 10.97
C THR A 278 -15.34 -13.34 11.03
N LEU A 279 -14.04 -13.04 10.96
CA LEU A 279 -13.50 -11.69 10.93
C LEU A 279 -14.06 -10.87 9.75
N MET A 280 -14.04 -11.45 8.55
CA MET A 280 -14.58 -10.77 7.36
C MET A 280 -16.08 -10.49 7.49
N LEU A 281 -16.88 -11.46 7.95
CA LEU A 281 -18.30 -11.28 8.12
C LEU A 281 -18.63 -10.30 9.26
N ALA A 282 -17.83 -10.23 10.31
CA ALA A 282 -17.96 -9.21 11.35
C ALA A 282 -17.72 -7.80 10.79
N ALA A 283 -16.66 -7.63 9.98
CA ALA A 283 -16.39 -6.37 9.31
C ALA A 283 -17.51 -5.99 8.33
N PHE A 284 -18.03 -6.94 7.53
CA PHE A 284 -19.14 -6.69 6.62
C PHE A 284 -20.43 -6.28 7.38
N ASP A 285 -20.74 -6.93 8.51
CA ASP A 285 -21.88 -6.59 9.35
C ASP A 285 -21.73 -5.17 9.95
N ALA A 286 -20.53 -4.80 10.40
CA ALA A 286 -20.24 -3.46 10.89
C ALA A 286 -20.43 -2.40 9.80
N PHE A 287 -19.94 -2.65 8.60
CA PHE A 287 -20.17 -1.77 7.44
C PHE A 287 -21.65 -1.68 7.07
N TRP A 288 -22.36 -2.83 7.05
CA TRP A 288 -23.79 -2.86 6.77
C TRP A 288 -24.60 -2.02 7.75
N LYS A 289 -24.35 -2.16 9.06
CA LYS A 289 -25.02 -1.38 10.13
C LYS A 289 -24.81 0.12 10.01
N LYS A 290 -23.68 0.55 9.45
CA LYS A 290 -23.37 1.96 9.20
C LYS A 290 -23.78 2.45 7.80
N GLY A 291 -24.52 1.64 7.03
CA GLY A 291 -25.13 2.04 5.76
C GLY A 291 -24.29 1.74 4.52
N PHE A 292 -23.10 1.17 4.64
CA PHE A 292 -22.31 0.73 3.49
C PHE A 292 -22.95 -0.51 2.85
N ARG A 293 -22.90 -0.56 1.52
CA ARG A 293 -23.44 -1.68 0.74
C ARG A 293 -22.42 -2.30 -0.19
N ARG A 294 -21.26 -1.69 -0.30
CA ARG A 294 -20.17 -2.13 -1.14
C ARG A 294 -18.89 -2.25 -0.31
N ILE A 295 -18.22 -3.38 -0.46
CA ILE A 295 -16.94 -3.66 0.20
C ILE A 295 -15.91 -4.05 -0.85
N ILE A 296 -14.70 -3.54 -0.71
CA ILE A 296 -13.57 -3.92 -1.56
C ILE A 296 -12.40 -4.43 -0.71
N THR A 297 -11.59 -5.26 -1.32
CA THR A 297 -10.28 -5.70 -0.81
C THR A 297 -9.36 -6.01 -1.98
N ASP A 298 -8.09 -6.21 -1.70
CA ASP A 298 -7.12 -6.73 -2.65
C ASP A 298 -6.33 -7.88 -2.02
N THR A 299 -5.81 -8.75 -2.86
CA THR A 299 -5.01 -9.89 -2.42
C THR A 299 -4.03 -10.32 -3.49
N ASP A 300 -2.96 -10.94 -3.05
CA ASP A 300 -2.00 -11.59 -3.92
C ASP A 300 -2.66 -12.75 -4.70
N ALA A 301 -2.60 -12.69 -6.03
CA ALA A 301 -3.16 -13.73 -6.90
C ALA A 301 -2.51 -15.11 -6.68
N ASN A 302 -1.25 -15.11 -6.27
CA ASN A 302 -0.46 -16.32 -6.02
C ASN A 302 -0.16 -16.53 -4.53
N SER A 303 -1.06 -16.04 -3.65
CA SER A 303 -0.91 -16.21 -2.21
C SER A 303 -0.76 -17.68 -1.82
N PHE A 304 0.26 -18.00 -1.04
CA PHE A 304 0.48 -19.33 -0.49
C PHE A 304 -0.72 -19.83 0.34
N THR A 305 -1.43 -18.93 1.00
CA THR A 305 -2.61 -19.26 1.81
C THR A 305 -3.89 -19.41 1.00
N ASN A 306 -3.83 -19.22 -0.34
CA ASN A 306 -4.99 -19.22 -1.21
C ASN A 306 -6.09 -18.24 -0.74
N SER A 307 -5.67 -17.03 -0.36
CA SER A 307 -6.56 -15.98 0.20
C SER A 307 -7.70 -15.62 -0.74
N THR A 308 -7.50 -15.65 -2.06
CA THR A 308 -8.55 -15.44 -3.06
C THR A 308 -9.76 -16.36 -2.83
N SER A 309 -9.54 -17.62 -2.43
CA SER A 309 -10.63 -18.56 -2.16
C SER A 309 -11.44 -18.21 -0.92
N VAL A 310 -10.83 -17.57 0.08
CA VAL A 310 -11.55 -17.06 1.26
C VAL A 310 -12.52 -15.98 0.85
N TYR A 311 -12.06 -15.01 0.06
CA TYR A 311 -12.88 -13.88 -0.39
C TYR A 311 -14.00 -14.31 -1.36
N THR A 312 -13.68 -15.15 -2.34
CA THR A 312 -14.69 -15.66 -3.27
C THR A 312 -15.73 -16.56 -2.58
N GLY A 313 -15.32 -17.32 -1.56
CA GLY A 313 -16.22 -18.10 -0.70
C GLY A 313 -17.14 -17.25 0.19
N LEU A 314 -16.91 -15.93 0.27
CA LEU A 314 -17.75 -14.93 0.91
C LEU A 314 -18.62 -14.14 -0.08
N GLY A 315 -18.63 -14.53 -1.37
CA GLY A 315 -19.39 -13.87 -2.42
C GLY A 315 -18.69 -12.68 -3.08
N MET A 316 -17.44 -12.39 -2.70
CA MET A 316 -16.65 -11.37 -3.40
C MET A 316 -16.27 -11.86 -4.80
N ARG A 317 -16.23 -10.93 -5.76
CA ARG A 317 -15.84 -11.24 -7.15
C ARG A 317 -14.66 -10.35 -7.58
N PRO A 318 -13.73 -10.88 -8.38
CA PRO A 318 -12.70 -10.05 -8.99
C PRO A 318 -13.32 -8.95 -9.86
N TYR A 319 -12.75 -7.74 -9.80
CA TYR A 319 -13.20 -6.64 -10.64
C TYR A 319 -12.06 -5.82 -11.26
N ARG A 320 -10.82 -6.02 -10.77
CA ARG A 320 -9.65 -5.28 -11.25
C ARG A 320 -8.38 -6.06 -10.92
N THR A 321 -7.34 -5.88 -11.73
CA THR A 321 -5.99 -6.42 -11.52
C THR A 321 -4.99 -5.29 -11.41
N GLU A 322 -4.01 -5.45 -10.53
CA GLU A 322 -2.85 -4.58 -10.39
C GLU A 322 -1.59 -5.44 -10.42
N PHE A 323 -0.50 -4.91 -10.95
CA PHE A 323 0.77 -5.62 -11.03
C PHE A 323 1.86 -4.80 -10.35
N THR A 324 2.70 -5.46 -9.55
CA THR A 324 3.97 -4.90 -9.14
C THR A 324 4.98 -5.13 -10.26
N TYR A 325 5.52 -4.04 -10.78
CA TYR A 325 6.64 -4.03 -11.72
C TYR A 325 7.92 -3.73 -10.94
N GLU A 326 8.99 -4.41 -11.28
CA GLU A 326 10.26 -4.31 -10.57
C GLU A 326 11.40 -4.13 -11.56
N LYS A 327 12.37 -3.28 -11.18
CA LYS A 327 13.66 -3.15 -11.83
C LYS A 327 14.76 -3.44 -10.81
N GLU A 328 15.70 -4.33 -11.18
CA GLU A 328 16.92 -4.53 -10.42
C GLU A 328 17.80 -3.27 -10.51
N ILE A 329 18.20 -2.75 -9.37
CA ILE A 329 19.08 -1.59 -9.23
C ILE A 329 20.52 -2.06 -8.96
N ARG A 330 20.69 -2.98 -8.01
CA ARG A 330 21.96 -3.61 -7.71
C ARG A 330 21.79 -5.12 -7.68
N PRO A 331 22.58 -5.89 -8.45
CA PRO A 331 22.56 -7.35 -8.36
C PRO A 331 23.07 -7.83 -6.99
N GLY A 332 22.57 -8.97 -6.54
CA GLY A 332 22.96 -9.54 -5.27
C GLY A 332 22.07 -10.71 -4.85
N ARG A 333 22.26 -11.17 -3.62
CA ARG A 333 21.44 -12.25 -3.06
C ARG A 333 20.02 -11.73 -2.77
N GLU A 334 19.01 -12.43 -3.29
CA GLU A 334 17.63 -12.19 -2.93
C GLU A 334 17.37 -12.64 -1.49
N VAL A 335 16.87 -11.73 -0.64
CA VAL A 335 16.60 -11.98 0.78
C VAL A 335 15.10 -11.96 1.10
N ARG A 336 14.29 -11.47 0.18
CA ARG A 336 12.83 -11.46 0.30
C ARG A 336 12.26 -12.84 -0.03
N ARG A 337 11.12 -13.18 0.51
CA ARG A 337 10.30 -14.31 0.03
C ARG A 337 9.68 -13.94 -1.32
N LEU A 338 9.78 -14.83 -2.29
CA LEU A 338 9.25 -14.67 -3.65
C LEU A 338 8.00 -15.50 -3.89
#